data_624e2d048fb5cfbfcfc14da94eb5fb10
#
_entry.id   624e2d048fb5cfbfcfc14da94eb5fb10
#
_cell.length_a   1.000
_cell.length_b   1.000
_cell.length_c   1.000
_cell.angle_alpha   90.00
_cell.angle_beta   90.00
_cell.angle_gamma   90.00
#
_symmetry.space_group_name_H-M   'P 1'
#
loop_
_entity.id
_entity.type
_entity.pdbx_description
1 polymer ?
#
loop_
_entity_poly.entity_id
_entity_poly.type
_entity_poly.pdbx_seq_one_letter_code
_entity_poly.pdbx_strand_id
1 'polypeptide(L)'
;MPEFRFYHLERRRLDSALPDILEEALAEGARAVVQAPSGEQVEALNERLWTYSDESFLPHGAARDGEPEAQPVYLTDGEENPNGATLRVLLSGVDAAPFTGRPAGRLYERVVLLFDGSDEIARAEARRQWSLVKTAGDPLSYWREGEDGGWEKAR
;
A
#
# COMPACT_ATOMS: atom_id res chain seq x y z
N MET A 1 -4.20 -3.13 -17.01
CA MET A 1 -3.42 -2.00 -16.44
C MET A 1 -3.92 -1.76 -15.02
N PRO A 2 -3.03 -1.71 -14.02
CA PRO A 2 -3.48 -1.40 -12.66
C PRO A 2 -3.92 0.05 -12.55
N GLU A 3 -4.90 0.29 -11.67
CA GLU A 3 -5.26 1.64 -11.27
C GLU A 3 -4.32 2.06 -10.14
N PHE A 4 -3.62 3.18 -10.29
CA PHE A 4 -2.77 3.73 -9.26
C PHE A 4 -3.54 4.76 -8.44
N ARG A 5 -3.55 4.59 -7.12
CA ARG A 5 -4.16 5.55 -6.20
C ARG A 5 -3.11 6.08 -5.26
N PHE A 6 -3.03 7.41 -5.17
CA PHE A 6 -2.14 8.10 -4.24
C PHE A 6 -2.97 8.57 -3.05
N TYR A 7 -2.71 8.00 -1.88
CA TYR A 7 -3.42 8.34 -0.65
C TYR A 7 -2.55 9.23 0.22
N HIS A 8 -2.98 10.48 0.38
CA HIS A 8 -2.31 11.54 1.13
C HIS A 8 -2.90 11.61 2.54
N LEU A 9 -2.15 11.15 3.53
CA LEU A 9 -2.54 11.21 4.94
C LEU A 9 -2.31 12.61 5.48
N GLU A 10 -3.28 13.18 6.15
CA GLU A 10 -3.19 14.51 6.76
C GLU A 10 -3.36 14.46 8.28
N ARG A 11 -4.26 13.62 8.78
CA ARG A 11 -4.64 13.54 10.20
C ARG A 11 -4.31 12.20 10.81
N ARG A 12 -4.54 11.13 10.08
CA ARG A 12 -4.33 9.78 10.55
C ARG A 12 -2.89 9.36 10.31
N ARG A 13 -2.41 8.49 11.17
CA ARG A 13 -1.11 7.86 10.98
C ARG A 13 -1.26 6.64 10.08
N LEU A 14 -0.13 6.24 9.49
CA LEU A 14 -0.06 5.07 8.62
C LEU A 14 -0.63 3.81 9.32
N ASP A 15 -0.24 3.59 10.58
CA ASP A 15 -0.66 2.41 11.35
C ASP A 15 -2.16 2.39 11.66
N SER A 16 -2.86 3.49 11.45
CA SER A 16 -4.32 3.56 11.56
C SER A 16 -5.01 3.45 10.20
N ALA A 17 -4.46 4.10 9.18
CA ALA A 17 -5.07 4.13 7.84
C ALA A 17 -4.87 2.83 7.07
N LEU A 18 -3.68 2.23 7.18
CA LEU A 18 -3.35 1.01 6.44
C LEU A 18 -4.27 -0.16 6.78
N PRO A 19 -4.56 -0.46 8.08
CA PRO A 19 -5.48 -1.54 8.39
C PRO A 19 -6.86 -1.38 7.75
N ASP A 20 -7.39 -0.16 7.68
CA ASP A 20 -8.70 0.09 7.04
C ASP A 20 -8.69 -0.25 5.56
N ILE A 21 -7.62 0.13 4.86
CA ILE A 21 -7.45 -0.17 3.43
C ILE A 21 -7.38 -1.68 3.23
N LEU A 22 -6.62 -2.37 4.07
CA LEU A 22 -6.42 -3.82 3.96
C LEU A 22 -7.70 -4.59 4.32
N GLU A 23 -8.39 -4.18 5.37
CA GLU A 23 -9.66 -4.82 5.78
C GLU A 23 -10.71 -4.70 4.68
N GLU A 24 -10.80 -3.53 4.04
CA GLU A 24 -11.72 -3.31 2.94
C GLU A 24 -11.41 -4.24 1.76
N ALA A 25 -10.13 -4.38 1.42
CA ALA A 25 -9.70 -5.26 0.34
C ALA A 25 -10.03 -6.73 0.64
N LEU A 26 -9.77 -7.18 1.86
CA LEU A 26 -10.08 -8.56 2.27
C LEU A 26 -11.58 -8.82 2.27
N ALA A 27 -12.37 -7.83 2.66
CA ALA A 27 -13.83 -7.94 2.64
C ALA A 27 -14.37 -8.13 1.21
N GLU A 28 -13.68 -7.59 0.22
CA GLU A 28 -13.99 -7.75 -1.20
C GLU A 28 -13.44 -9.05 -1.79
N GLY A 29 -12.76 -9.87 -1.00
CA GLY A 29 -12.18 -11.13 -1.43
C GLY A 29 -10.79 -10.99 -2.06
N ALA A 30 -10.18 -9.82 -1.99
CA ALA A 30 -8.84 -9.59 -2.53
C ALA A 30 -7.77 -9.98 -1.52
N ARG A 31 -6.58 -10.29 -2.04
CA ARG A 31 -5.38 -10.45 -1.24
C ARG A 31 -4.47 -9.27 -1.51
N ALA A 32 -3.59 -8.95 -0.55
CA ALA A 32 -2.74 -7.78 -0.64
C ALA A 32 -1.27 -8.10 -0.36
N VAL A 33 -0.39 -7.33 -1.00
CA VAL A 33 1.02 -7.25 -0.65
C VAL A 33 1.28 -5.81 -0.20
N VAL A 34 1.93 -5.65 0.95
CA VAL A 34 2.37 -4.34 1.42
C VAL A 34 3.89 -4.32 1.35
N GLN A 35 4.43 -3.38 0.58
CA GLN A 35 5.87 -3.23 0.42
C GLN A 35 6.37 -2.02 1.20
N ALA A 36 7.33 -2.26 2.10
CA ALA A 36 8.04 -1.23 2.83
C ALA A 36 9.46 -1.09 2.27
N PRO A 37 10.14 0.05 2.51
CA PRO A 37 11.47 0.28 1.91
C PRO A 37 12.60 -0.51 2.56
N SER A 38 12.38 -1.13 3.72
CA SER A 38 13.43 -1.89 4.40
C SER A 38 12.85 -3.04 5.22
N GLY A 39 13.69 -4.04 5.51
CA GLY A 39 13.32 -5.16 6.38
C GLY A 39 12.95 -4.71 7.79
N GLU A 40 13.61 -3.68 8.31
CA GLU A 40 13.29 -3.12 9.64
C GLU A 40 11.87 -2.56 9.67
N GLN A 41 11.47 -1.88 8.63
CA GLN A 41 10.12 -1.34 8.54
C GLN A 41 9.07 -2.44 8.34
N VAL A 42 9.40 -3.51 7.63
CA VAL A 42 8.54 -4.69 7.52
C VAL A 42 8.28 -5.28 8.90
N GLU A 43 9.34 -5.45 9.71
CA GLU A 43 9.24 -5.99 11.07
C GLU A 43 8.37 -5.11 11.96
N ALA A 44 8.61 -3.81 11.93
CA ALA A 44 7.85 -2.86 12.73
C ALA A 44 6.37 -2.85 12.32
N LEU A 45 6.10 -2.90 11.04
CA LEU A 45 4.74 -2.94 10.52
C LEU A 45 4.03 -4.23 10.90
N ASN A 46 4.72 -5.38 10.80
CA ASN A 46 4.16 -6.68 11.18
C ASN A 46 3.71 -6.66 12.63
N GLU A 47 4.56 -6.17 13.52
CA GLU A 47 4.25 -6.05 14.93
C GLU A 47 3.05 -5.12 15.18
N ARG A 48 3.01 -3.97 14.52
CA ARG A 48 1.91 -3.01 14.68
C ARG A 48 0.58 -3.54 14.17
N LEU A 49 0.57 -4.30 13.08
CA LEU A 49 -0.66 -4.89 12.56
C LEU A 49 -1.23 -5.96 13.50
N TRP A 50 -0.40 -6.58 14.32
CA TRP A 50 -0.88 -7.51 15.35
C TRP A 50 -1.51 -6.81 16.55
N THR A 51 -1.18 -5.53 16.79
CA THR A 51 -1.55 -4.82 18.00
C THR A 51 -2.39 -3.55 17.76
N TYR A 52 -2.81 -3.26 16.52
CA TYR A 52 -3.49 -2.01 16.22
C TYR A 52 -4.89 -1.91 16.83
N SER A 53 -5.53 -3.02 17.11
CA SER A 53 -6.84 -3.06 17.74
C SER A 53 -7.06 -4.40 18.42
N ASP A 54 -7.57 -4.37 19.64
CA ASP A 54 -7.93 -5.56 20.40
C ASP A 54 -9.16 -6.27 19.84
N GLU A 55 -10.00 -5.52 19.11
CA GLU A 55 -11.27 -6.03 18.59
C GLU A 55 -11.17 -6.53 17.15
N SER A 56 -10.13 -6.17 16.43
CA SER A 56 -9.97 -6.52 15.03
C SER A 56 -8.82 -7.50 14.85
N PHE A 57 -9.01 -8.42 13.94
CA PHE A 57 -7.97 -9.35 13.53
C PHE A 57 -7.73 -9.22 12.03
N LEU A 58 -6.50 -8.85 11.66
CA LEU A 58 -6.09 -8.76 10.27
C LEU A 58 -5.09 -9.88 9.97
N PRO A 59 -5.49 -10.92 9.22
CA PRO A 59 -4.56 -12.01 8.90
C PRO A 59 -3.46 -11.52 7.99
N HIS A 60 -2.22 -11.59 8.47
CA HIS A 60 -1.04 -11.09 7.75
C HIS A 60 0.20 -11.85 8.17
N GLY A 61 1.26 -11.71 7.38
CA GLY A 61 2.56 -12.25 7.71
C GLY A 61 3.64 -11.77 6.75
N ALA A 62 4.89 -11.90 7.18
CA ALA A 62 6.07 -11.68 6.34
C ALA A 62 6.70 -13.04 6.01
N ALA A 63 7.75 -13.04 5.20
CA ALA A 63 8.41 -14.28 4.78
C ALA A 63 8.86 -15.17 5.95
N ARG A 64 9.34 -14.54 7.03
CA ARG A 64 9.80 -15.27 8.22
C ARG A 64 8.69 -16.00 8.96
N ASP A 65 7.43 -15.58 8.78
CA ASP A 65 6.28 -16.20 9.45
C ASP A 65 5.84 -17.49 8.76
N GLY A 66 6.45 -17.81 7.62
CA GLY A 66 6.16 -19.01 6.85
C GLY A 66 4.94 -18.91 5.98
N GLU A 67 4.82 -19.84 5.05
CA GLU A 67 3.67 -19.98 4.15
C GLU A 67 3.24 -18.67 3.47
N PRO A 68 4.17 -17.96 2.79
CA PRO A 68 3.85 -16.67 2.18
C PRO A 68 2.69 -16.74 1.18
N GLU A 69 2.55 -17.84 0.46
CA GLU A 69 1.48 -18.06 -0.52
C GLU A 69 0.09 -18.16 0.13
N ALA A 70 0.04 -18.48 1.43
CA ALA A 70 -1.22 -18.61 2.17
C ALA A 70 -1.63 -17.33 2.90
N GLN A 71 -0.77 -16.33 2.99
CA GLN A 71 -1.06 -15.11 3.73
C GLN A 71 -2.04 -14.21 2.95
N PRO A 72 -3.19 -13.85 3.52
CA PRO A 72 -4.09 -12.89 2.87
C PRO A 72 -3.46 -11.52 2.68
N VAL A 73 -2.61 -11.09 3.62
CA VAL A 73 -1.78 -9.89 3.53
C VAL A 73 -0.34 -10.31 3.73
N TYR A 74 0.49 -10.07 2.74
CA TYR A 74 1.91 -10.40 2.78
C TYR A 74 2.73 -9.10 2.87
N LEU A 75 3.65 -9.06 3.84
CA LEU A 75 4.51 -7.90 4.08
C LEU A 75 5.92 -8.20 3.56
N THR A 76 6.50 -7.27 2.80
CA THR A 76 7.81 -7.48 2.20
C THR A 76 8.54 -6.17 1.97
N ASP A 77 9.86 -6.24 1.79
CA ASP A 77 10.69 -5.14 1.29
C ASP A 77 11.10 -5.35 -0.18
N GLY A 78 10.59 -6.41 -0.82
CA GLY A 78 10.91 -6.78 -2.20
C GLY A 78 9.71 -6.66 -3.12
N GLU A 79 9.91 -7.10 -4.36
CA GLU A 79 8.91 -6.97 -5.43
C GLU A 79 8.05 -8.22 -5.63
N GLU A 80 8.27 -9.26 -4.84
CA GLU A 80 7.58 -10.54 -5.00
C GLU A 80 6.09 -10.46 -4.69
N ASN A 81 5.33 -11.39 -5.27
CA ASN A 81 3.90 -11.54 -5.03
C ASN A 81 3.59 -13.02 -4.85
N PRO A 82 3.86 -13.59 -3.65
CA PRO A 82 3.71 -15.03 -3.44
C PRO A 82 2.28 -15.48 -3.20
N ASN A 83 1.38 -14.58 -2.80
CA ASN A 83 0.04 -14.91 -2.36
C ASN A 83 -1.06 -14.65 -3.40
N GLY A 84 -0.70 -14.31 -4.63
CA GLY A 84 -1.68 -14.02 -5.67
C GLY A 84 -2.44 -12.72 -5.45
N ALA A 85 -1.80 -11.72 -4.84
CA ALA A 85 -2.45 -10.46 -4.52
C ALA A 85 -2.84 -9.67 -5.76
N THR A 86 -4.01 -9.05 -5.71
CA THR A 86 -4.49 -8.10 -6.74
C THR A 86 -4.36 -6.66 -6.28
N LEU A 87 -4.07 -6.44 -4.99
CA LEU A 87 -3.77 -5.13 -4.41
C LEU A 87 -2.32 -5.11 -3.95
N ARG A 88 -1.59 -4.06 -4.34
CA ARG A 88 -0.27 -3.80 -3.79
C ARG A 88 -0.23 -2.42 -3.18
N VAL A 89 0.25 -2.34 -1.94
CA VAL A 89 0.39 -1.07 -1.23
C VAL A 89 1.87 -0.75 -1.12
N LEU A 90 2.27 0.42 -1.61
CA LEU A 90 3.65 0.91 -1.55
C LEU A 90 3.73 2.00 -0.50
N LEU A 91 4.56 1.79 0.51
CA LEU A 91 4.79 2.79 1.54
C LEU A 91 5.87 3.79 1.10
N SER A 92 5.97 4.92 1.79
CA SER A 92 6.96 5.95 1.46
C SER A 92 8.37 5.38 1.38
N GLY A 93 9.10 5.74 0.34
CA GLY A 93 10.44 5.23 0.08
C GLY A 93 10.49 4.07 -0.90
N VAL A 94 9.35 3.50 -1.27
CA VAL A 94 9.27 2.43 -2.27
C VAL A 94 8.99 3.02 -3.64
N ASP A 95 9.72 2.55 -4.65
CA ASP A 95 9.58 3.05 -6.02
C ASP A 95 8.44 2.34 -6.74
N ALA A 96 7.60 3.10 -7.44
CA ALA A 96 6.51 2.58 -8.26
C ALA A 96 6.98 2.09 -9.64
N ALA A 97 8.20 2.44 -10.05
CA ALA A 97 8.71 2.12 -11.38
C ALA A 97 8.60 0.64 -11.79
N PRO A 98 8.83 -0.34 -10.89
CA PRO A 98 8.70 -1.75 -11.28
C PRO A 98 7.28 -2.15 -11.67
N PHE A 99 6.27 -1.38 -11.26
CA PHE A 99 4.86 -1.75 -11.41
C PHE A 99 4.11 -0.92 -12.45
N THR A 100 4.62 0.25 -12.81
CA THR A 100 3.96 1.12 -13.78
C THR A 100 4.51 0.90 -15.18
N GLY A 101 3.60 0.75 -16.17
CA GLY A 101 3.96 0.53 -17.56
C GLY A 101 4.76 -0.74 -17.81
N ARG A 102 4.70 -1.71 -16.90
CA ARG A 102 5.50 -2.93 -16.97
C ARG A 102 4.66 -4.19 -16.74
N PRO A 103 5.13 -5.36 -17.25
CA PRO A 103 4.37 -6.61 -17.06
C PRO A 103 4.07 -6.96 -15.59
N ALA A 104 5.01 -6.67 -14.68
CA ALA A 104 4.83 -6.96 -13.26
C ALA A 104 3.61 -6.24 -12.66
N GLY A 105 3.32 -5.02 -13.15
CA GLY A 105 2.15 -4.27 -12.68
C GLY A 105 0.83 -4.86 -13.11
N ARG A 106 0.81 -5.67 -14.18
CA ARG A 106 -0.42 -6.27 -14.69
C ARG A 106 -0.99 -7.36 -13.80
N LEU A 107 -0.23 -7.82 -12.82
CA LEU A 107 -0.71 -8.75 -11.80
C LEU A 107 -1.73 -8.10 -10.88
N TYR A 108 -1.71 -6.78 -10.80
CA TYR A 108 -2.53 -6.03 -9.84
C TYR A 108 -3.69 -5.33 -10.53
N GLU A 109 -4.84 -5.31 -9.85
CA GLU A 109 -5.96 -4.46 -10.24
C GLU A 109 -5.74 -3.04 -9.74
N ARG A 110 -5.06 -2.92 -8.58
CA ARG A 110 -4.80 -1.63 -7.94
C ARG A 110 -3.44 -1.61 -7.28
N VAL A 111 -2.74 -0.50 -7.45
CA VAL A 111 -1.52 -0.20 -6.72
C VAL A 111 -1.75 1.10 -5.95
N VAL A 112 -1.56 1.07 -4.64
CA VAL A 112 -1.79 2.20 -3.74
C VAL A 112 -0.44 2.71 -3.25
N LEU A 113 -0.22 4.02 -3.36
CA LEU A 113 0.89 4.70 -2.71
C LEU A 113 0.33 5.46 -1.52
N LEU A 114 0.70 5.04 -0.32
CA LEU A 114 0.22 5.61 0.93
C LEU A 114 1.36 6.39 1.58
N PHE A 115 1.17 7.68 1.82
CA PHE A 115 2.24 8.53 2.35
C PHE A 115 1.71 9.58 3.32
N ASP A 116 2.59 10.01 4.23
CA ASP A 116 2.29 11.07 5.20
C ASP A 116 2.42 12.42 4.50
N GLY A 117 1.30 13.10 4.30
CA GLY A 117 1.25 14.38 3.63
C GLY A 117 1.84 15.53 4.44
N SER A 118 2.08 15.36 5.74
CA SER A 118 2.75 16.36 6.57
C SER A 118 4.27 16.32 6.44
N ASP A 119 4.82 15.26 5.86
CA ASP A 119 6.26 15.09 5.64
C ASP A 119 6.63 15.64 4.26
N GLU A 120 7.47 16.68 4.23
CA GLU A 120 7.89 17.31 2.97
C GLU A 120 8.64 16.35 2.04
N ILE A 121 9.46 15.48 2.60
CA ILE A 121 10.24 14.51 1.82
C ILE A 121 9.27 13.50 1.19
N ALA A 122 8.31 13.00 1.96
CA ALA A 122 7.31 12.05 1.46
C ALA A 122 6.44 12.69 0.38
N ARG A 123 6.06 13.96 0.53
CA ARG A 123 5.28 14.67 -0.49
C ARG A 123 6.07 14.88 -1.78
N ALA A 124 7.34 15.24 -1.68
CA ALA A 124 8.20 15.41 -2.86
C ALA A 124 8.36 14.08 -3.60
N GLU A 125 8.55 13.00 -2.87
CA GLU A 125 8.65 11.67 -3.45
C GLU A 125 7.35 11.26 -4.11
N ALA A 126 6.21 11.54 -3.49
CA ALA A 126 4.90 11.24 -4.08
C ALA A 126 4.67 12.00 -5.40
N ARG A 127 5.10 13.26 -5.50
CA ARG A 127 5.02 14.01 -6.75
C ARG A 127 5.87 13.40 -7.84
N ARG A 128 7.08 12.95 -7.48
CA ARG A 128 7.97 12.28 -8.41
C ARG A 128 7.34 10.99 -8.94
N GLN A 129 6.78 10.20 -8.05
CA GLN A 129 6.09 8.95 -8.41
C GLN A 129 4.84 9.23 -9.26
N TRP A 130 4.08 10.27 -8.94
CA TRP A 130 2.93 10.69 -9.73
C TRP A 130 3.30 10.97 -11.18
N SER A 131 4.36 11.76 -11.38
CA SER A 131 4.85 12.09 -12.72
C SER A 131 5.30 10.84 -13.47
N LEU A 132 5.96 9.93 -12.78
CA LEU A 132 6.42 8.66 -13.35
C LEU A 132 5.25 7.83 -13.86
N VAL A 133 4.22 7.65 -13.03
CA VAL A 133 3.03 6.84 -13.39
C VAL A 133 2.26 7.50 -14.52
N LYS A 134 2.10 8.83 -14.45
CA LYS A 134 1.41 9.59 -15.49
C LYS A 134 2.10 9.45 -16.85
N THR A 135 3.41 9.55 -16.87
CA THR A 135 4.21 9.39 -18.09
C THR A 135 4.10 7.98 -18.66
N ALA A 136 4.01 6.97 -17.79
CA ALA A 136 3.88 5.57 -18.22
C ALA A 136 2.48 5.26 -18.75
N GLY A 137 1.48 6.09 -18.48
CA GLY A 137 0.15 5.97 -19.05
C GLY A 137 -0.84 5.10 -18.28
N ASP A 138 -0.52 4.66 -17.09
CA ASP A 138 -1.46 3.91 -16.26
C ASP A 138 -2.53 4.85 -15.68
N PRO A 139 -3.77 4.37 -15.46
CA PRO A 139 -4.79 5.15 -14.77
C PRO A 139 -4.32 5.53 -13.38
N LEU A 140 -4.53 6.80 -12.98
CA LEU A 140 -4.10 7.25 -11.66
C LEU A 140 -5.09 8.27 -11.10
N SER A 141 -5.18 8.32 -9.76
CA SER A 141 -6.03 9.26 -9.03
C SER A 141 -5.33 9.64 -7.72
N TYR A 142 -5.66 10.81 -7.22
CA TYR A 142 -5.10 11.37 -6.00
C TYR A 142 -6.21 11.58 -4.98
N TRP A 143 -5.99 11.08 -3.76
CA TRP A 143 -6.99 11.08 -2.70
C TRP A 143 -6.41 11.73 -1.44
N ARG A 144 -7.21 12.56 -0.79
CA ARG A 144 -6.85 13.17 0.51
C ARG A 144 -7.82 12.69 1.57
N GLU A 145 -7.37 12.69 2.81
CA GLU A 145 -8.24 12.44 3.95
C GLU A 145 -9.26 13.57 4.08
N GLY A 146 -10.56 13.19 4.18
CA GLY A 146 -11.62 14.14 4.47
C GLY A 146 -11.74 14.39 5.97
N GLU A 147 -12.54 15.38 6.35
CA GLU A 147 -12.77 15.74 7.76
C GLU A 147 -13.45 14.62 8.54
N ASP A 148 -14.22 13.79 7.87
CA ASP A 148 -14.94 12.65 8.45
C ASP A 148 -14.10 11.38 8.55
N GLY A 149 -12.83 11.43 8.17
CA GLY A 149 -11.92 10.28 8.14
C GLY A 149 -12.00 9.44 6.87
N GLY A 150 -12.91 9.76 5.94
CA GLY A 150 -12.99 9.11 4.64
C GLY A 150 -11.99 9.69 3.65
N TRP A 151 -11.99 9.15 2.43
CA TRP A 151 -11.10 9.60 1.37
C TRP A 151 -11.87 10.45 0.37
N GLU A 152 -11.31 11.60 0.02
CA GLU A 152 -11.86 12.51 -0.98
C GLU A 152 -10.95 12.56 -2.19
N LYS A 153 -11.51 12.32 -3.38
CA LYS A 153 -10.75 12.34 -4.63
C LYS A 153 -10.42 13.78 -5.00
N ALA A 154 -9.12 14.08 -5.12
CA ALA A 154 -8.61 15.40 -5.46
C ALA A 154 -8.27 15.54 -6.95
N ARG A 155 -7.89 14.44 -7.62
CA ARG A 155 -7.54 14.42 -9.04
C ARG A 155 -7.90 13.11 -9.70
#